data_89b6a0bb21ce322a07cc13824182ffaa
#
_entry.id   89b6a0bb21ce322a07cc13824182ffaa
#
_cell.length_a   1.000
_cell.length_b   1.000
_cell.length_c   1.000
_cell.angle_alpha   90.00
_cell.angle_beta   90.00
_cell.angle_gamma   90.00
#
_symmetry.space_group_name_H-M   'P 1'
#
loop_
_entity.id
_entity.type
_entity.pdbx_description
1 polymer ?
#
loop_
_entity_poly.entity_id
_entity_poly.type
_entity_poly.pdbx_seq_one_letter_code
_entity_poly.pdbx_strand_id
1 'polypeptide(L)'
;MTPDIRIGIFHLEYMQAEPSVDVSPLALSILQLLDERPMHPYELAATMRDRHQDEFIRLNFGSLYHTVDVLERNGWIIPAEREKEGNRPERTIYRLTPTGREVLVQVVGDILAQPRREYPHFAAGLMFMHHLTAEQTSGHLRARATALAAKVAKLSRINQELKLHGLKRLALIEMEHKIAMLEAERRWVLKIADEISDGRLEWSTGMVRDLEGLRRRHGSSTH
;
A
#
# COMPACT_ATOMS: atom_id res chain seq x y z
N MET A 1 -42.19 -15.95 -7.31
CA MET A 1 -41.58 -14.66 -6.92
C MET A 1 -40.11 -14.96 -6.68
N THR A 2 -39.34 -14.98 -7.78
CA THR A 2 -37.92 -15.33 -7.82
C THR A 2 -37.12 -14.05 -7.60
N PRO A 3 -36.11 -14.02 -6.72
CA PRO A 3 -35.31 -12.83 -6.54
C PRO A 3 -34.43 -12.60 -7.77
N ASP A 4 -34.52 -11.41 -8.32
CA ASP A 4 -33.72 -10.90 -9.43
C ASP A 4 -32.26 -10.78 -8.98
N ILE A 5 -31.47 -11.80 -9.26
CA ILE A 5 -30.02 -11.76 -9.04
C ILE A 5 -29.44 -10.95 -10.21
N ARG A 6 -29.54 -9.65 -10.12
CA ARG A 6 -28.66 -8.77 -10.88
C ARG A 6 -27.25 -9.05 -10.38
N ILE A 7 -26.48 -9.81 -11.15
CA ILE A 7 -25.03 -9.79 -11.06
C ILE A 7 -24.61 -8.38 -11.50
N GLY A 8 -24.80 -7.42 -10.60
CA GLY A 8 -24.23 -6.10 -10.73
C GLY A 8 -22.73 -6.26 -10.74
N ILE A 9 -22.12 -6.08 -11.91
CA ILE A 9 -20.78 -5.56 -12.00
C ILE A 9 -20.75 -4.45 -10.97
N PHE A 10 -19.90 -4.58 -9.95
CA PHE A 10 -19.76 -3.70 -8.81
C PHE A 10 -19.70 -2.24 -9.27
N HIS A 11 -20.84 -1.61 -9.43
CA HIS A 11 -21.01 -0.17 -9.41
C HIS A 11 -21.19 0.17 -7.93
N LEU A 12 -20.13 0.04 -7.16
CA LEU A 12 -19.99 0.79 -5.94
C LEU A 12 -19.86 2.24 -6.39
N GLU A 13 -20.96 2.98 -6.31
CA GLU A 13 -20.93 4.43 -6.26
C GLU A 13 -20.10 4.80 -5.02
N TYR A 14 -18.77 4.88 -5.21
CA TYR A 14 -17.95 5.64 -4.31
C TYR A 14 -18.45 7.07 -4.43
N MET A 15 -19.13 7.55 -3.39
CA MET A 15 -19.36 8.97 -3.19
C MET A 15 -18.05 9.68 -3.50
N GLN A 16 -18.07 10.54 -4.51
CA GLN A 16 -16.96 11.43 -4.85
C GLN A 16 -16.83 12.41 -3.67
N ALA A 17 -15.98 12.02 -2.71
CA ALA A 17 -15.44 13.00 -1.78
C ALA A 17 -14.63 13.99 -2.62
N GLU A 18 -14.81 15.28 -2.35
CA GLU A 18 -13.98 16.37 -2.86
C GLU A 18 -12.52 15.92 -2.89
N PRO A 19 -11.72 16.27 -3.90
CA PRO A 19 -10.36 15.76 -4.04
C PRO A 19 -9.56 16.17 -2.80
N SER A 20 -9.38 15.22 -1.88
CA SER A 20 -8.40 15.35 -0.82
C SER A 20 -7.07 15.63 -1.48
N VAL A 21 -6.33 16.61 -0.98
CA VAL A 21 -5.00 16.96 -1.49
C VAL A 21 -4.21 15.66 -1.64
N ASP A 22 -3.85 15.30 -2.88
CA ASP A 22 -3.18 14.03 -3.16
C ASP A 22 -1.73 14.11 -2.68
N VAL A 23 -1.53 13.70 -1.44
CA VAL A 23 -0.22 13.67 -0.77
C VAL A 23 0.29 12.25 -0.77
N SER A 24 1.43 12.02 -1.41
CA SER A 24 2.04 10.70 -1.44
C SER A 24 2.53 10.26 -0.04
N PRO A 25 2.63 8.94 0.23
CA PRO A 25 3.20 8.46 1.49
C PRO A 25 4.60 8.99 1.77
N LEU A 26 5.43 9.22 0.73
CA LEU A 26 6.74 9.83 0.87
C LEU A 26 6.64 11.31 1.32
N ALA A 27 5.70 12.06 0.76
CA ALA A 27 5.45 13.44 1.17
C ALA A 27 4.98 13.53 2.63
N LEU A 28 4.07 12.64 3.06
CA LEU A 28 3.65 12.56 4.47
C LEU A 28 4.82 12.26 5.40
N SER A 29 5.72 11.34 5.03
CA SER A 29 6.90 11.04 5.83
C SER A 29 7.85 12.24 5.94
N ILE A 30 8.05 13.00 4.86
CA ILE A 30 8.84 14.23 4.89
C ILE A 30 8.21 15.27 5.82
N LEU A 31 6.91 15.53 5.68
CA LEU A 31 6.19 16.50 6.53
C LEU A 31 6.27 16.11 8.02
N GLN A 32 6.07 14.81 8.32
CA GLN A 32 6.15 14.29 9.69
C GLN A 32 7.55 14.46 10.29
N LEU A 33 8.62 14.14 9.54
CA LEU A 33 9.98 14.30 10.03
C LEU A 33 10.36 15.79 10.23
N LEU A 34 9.89 16.66 9.33
CA LEU A 34 10.09 18.11 9.45
C LEU A 34 9.23 18.74 10.55
N ASP A 35 8.18 18.06 11.01
CA ASP A 35 7.43 18.44 12.20
C ASP A 35 8.23 18.23 13.49
N GLU A 36 9.12 17.24 13.51
CA GLU A 36 10.01 16.99 14.64
C GLU A 36 11.14 18.04 14.74
N ARG A 37 11.80 18.31 13.61
CA ARG A 37 12.87 19.32 13.50
C ARG A 37 13.22 19.63 12.04
N PRO A 38 13.88 20.76 11.75
CA PRO A 38 14.45 21.02 10.44
C PRO A 38 15.48 19.95 10.04
N MET A 39 15.46 19.55 8.76
CA MET A 39 16.38 18.54 8.20
C MET A 39 16.77 18.84 6.76
N HIS A 40 17.97 18.38 6.38
CA HIS A 40 18.38 18.29 4.98
C HIS A 40 17.78 17.05 4.31
N PRO A 41 17.50 17.04 2.98
CA PRO A 41 16.92 15.87 2.30
C PRO A 41 17.70 14.56 2.50
N TYR A 42 19.02 14.61 2.53
CA TYR A 42 19.83 13.42 2.82
C TYR A 42 19.57 12.86 4.22
N GLU A 43 19.42 13.75 5.21
CA GLU A 43 19.09 13.37 6.58
C GLU A 43 17.68 12.77 6.70
N LEU A 44 16.71 13.33 5.97
CA LEU A 44 15.37 12.75 5.85
C LEU A 44 15.47 11.29 5.37
N ALA A 45 16.23 11.03 4.28
CA ALA A 45 16.40 9.68 3.76
C ALA A 45 17.09 8.73 4.75
N ALA A 46 18.10 9.20 5.48
CA ALA A 46 18.79 8.41 6.51
C ALA A 46 17.83 8.06 7.65
N THR A 47 17.12 9.06 8.19
CA THR A 47 16.15 8.88 9.28
C THR A 47 15.01 7.92 8.89
N MET A 48 14.51 8.01 7.65
CA MET A 48 13.48 7.08 7.16
C MET A 48 13.98 5.63 7.16
N ARG A 49 15.25 5.39 6.76
CA ARG A 49 15.84 4.04 6.79
C ARG A 49 16.09 3.55 8.21
N ASP A 50 16.64 4.40 9.07
CA ASP A 50 16.90 4.08 10.47
C ASP A 50 15.61 3.71 11.23
N ARG A 51 14.48 4.30 10.82
CA ARG A 51 13.14 4.01 11.37
C ARG A 51 12.38 2.92 10.60
N HIS A 52 13.01 2.23 9.67
CA HIS A 52 12.40 1.20 8.82
C HIS A 52 11.16 1.67 8.02
N GLN A 53 11.04 2.97 7.74
CA GLN A 53 9.93 3.50 6.95
C GLN A 53 10.00 3.05 5.49
N ASP A 54 11.17 2.66 4.99
CA ASP A 54 11.41 2.09 3.66
C ASP A 54 10.76 0.70 3.45
N GLU A 55 10.34 0.03 4.51
CA GLU A 55 9.48 -1.16 4.42
C GLU A 55 8.02 -0.82 4.03
N PHE A 56 7.60 0.44 4.19
CA PHE A 56 6.24 0.91 3.93
C PHE A 56 6.16 1.90 2.78
N ILE A 57 7.22 2.67 2.56
CA ILE A 57 7.29 3.78 1.62
C ILE A 57 8.43 3.53 0.63
N ARG A 58 8.14 3.64 -0.67
CA ARG A 58 9.17 3.51 -1.69
C ARG A 58 10.10 4.72 -1.65
N LEU A 59 11.30 4.52 -1.11
CA LEU A 59 12.32 5.56 -0.96
C LEU A 59 13.41 5.43 -2.03
N ASN A 60 13.55 6.47 -2.87
CA ASN A 60 14.72 6.68 -3.72
C ASN A 60 15.06 8.17 -3.76
N PHE A 61 16.33 8.50 -4.01
CA PHE A 61 16.80 9.89 -3.95
C PHE A 61 16.12 10.81 -4.97
N GLY A 62 15.89 10.35 -6.19
CA GLY A 62 15.21 11.16 -7.22
C GLY A 62 13.80 11.55 -6.80
N SER A 63 13.02 10.58 -6.31
CA SER A 63 11.66 10.84 -5.80
C SER A 63 11.69 11.73 -4.55
N LEU A 64 12.68 11.57 -3.67
CA LEU A 64 12.80 12.39 -2.46
C LEU A 64 13.00 13.86 -2.80
N TYR A 65 14.00 14.19 -3.63
CA TYR A 65 14.26 15.57 -4.01
C TYR A 65 13.09 16.18 -4.79
N HIS A 66 12.53 15.44 -5.74
CA HIS A 66 11.32 15.87 -6.43
C HIS A 66 10.16 16.16 -5.47
N THR A 67 9.96 15.32 -4.46
CA THR A 67 8.89 15.52 -3.47
C THR A 67 9.17 16.77 -2.62
N VAL A 68 10.42 16.98 -2.18
CA VAL A 68 10.83 18.20 -1.46
C VAL A 68 10.51 19.44 -2.29
N ASP A 69 10.86 19.46 -3.59
CA ASP A 69 10.56 20.59 -4.49
C ASP A 69 9.04 20.84 -4.63
N VAL A 70 8.24 19.76 -4.64
CA VAL A 70 6.76 19.89 -4.68
C VAL A 70 6.23 20.48 -3.38
N LEU A 71 6.70 19.99 -2.23
CA LEU A 71 6.29 20.50 -0.92
C LEU A 71 6.67 21.97 -0.71
N GLU A 72 7.85 22.37 -1.16
CA GLU A 72 8.32 23.76 -1.12
C GLU A 72 7.46 24.65 -2.02
N ARG A 73 7.19 24.24 -3.27
CA ARG A 73 6.32 25.00 -4.19
C ARG A 73 4.90 25.18 -3.66
N ASN A 74 4.39 24.23 -2.89
CA ASN A 74 3.08 24.35 -2.24
C ASN A 74 3.12 25.18 -0.95
N GLY A 75 4.30 25.64 -0.52
CA GLY A 75 4.46 26.40 0.70
C GLY A 75 4.26 25.60 1.99
N TRP A 76 4.30 24.24 1.91
CA TRP A 76 4.16 23.39 3.09
C TRP A 76 5.45 23.21 3.86
N ILE A 77 6.58 23.39 3.17
CA ILE A 77 7.92 23.49 3.75
C ILE A 77 8.63 24.70 3.17
N ILE A 78 9.60 25.25 3.91
CA ILE A 78 10.44 26.36 3.43
C ILE A 78 11.89 26.12 3.82
N PRO A 79 12.86 26.68 3.07
CA PRO A 79 14.24 26.74 3.52
C PRO A 79 14.35 27.44 4.87
N ALA A 80 14.99 26.80 5.85
CA ALA A 80 15.25 27.39 7.17
C ALA A 80 16.62 28.04 7.22
N GLU A 81 17.65 27.32 6.80
CA GLU A 81 19.04 27.72 6.80
C GLU A 81 19.76 27.15 5.59
N ARG A 82 20.83 27.85 5.17
CA ARG A 82 21.80 27.33 4.23
C ARG A 82 23.09 27.09 4.97
N GLU A 83 23.42 25.85 5.24
CA GLU A 83 24.68 25.50 5.86
C GLU A 83 25.78 25.36 4.81
N LYS A 84 26.85 26.11 5.03
CA LYS A 84 28.09 25.98 4.27
C LYS A 84 29.17 25.46 5.20
N GLU A 85 29.40 24.17 5.18
CA GLU A 85 30.42 23.50 5.98
C GLU A 85 31.72 23.40 5.15
N GLY A 86 32.60 24.36 5.29
CA GLY A 86 33.91 24.40 4.62
C GLY A 86 33.81 24.42 3.09
N ASN A 87 34.49 23.47 2.41
CA ASN A 87 34.51 23.31 0.94
C ASN A 87 33.39 22.44 0.39
N ARG A 88 32.40 22.04 1.21
CA ARG A 88 31.26 21.22 0.77
C ARG A 88 30.21 22.09 0.07
N PRO A 89 29.45 21.54 -0.89
CA PRO A 89 28.33 22.23 -1.51
C PRO A 89 27.35 22.74 -0.45
N GLU A 90 26.82 23.94 -0.67
CA GLU A 90 25.79 24.54 0.17
C GLU A 90 24.59 23.57 0.33
N ARG A 91 24.20 23.29 1.57
CA ARG A 91 23.11 22.38 1.89
C ARG A 91 21.90 23.15 2.38
N THR A 92 20.75 22.95 1.74
CA THR A 92 19.50 23.57 2.16
C THR A 92 18.82 22.70 3.21
N ILE A 93 18.62 23.24 4.40
CA ILE A 93 17.82 22.65 5.48
C ILE A 93 16.39 23.17 5.34
N TYR A 94 15.42 22.28 5.39
CA TYR A 94 14.00 22.59 5.29
C TYR A 94 13.33 22.51 6.66
N ARG A 95 12.28 23.33 6.85
CA ARG A 95 11.38 23.26 8.00
C ARG A 95 9.92 23.24 7.56
N LEU A 96 9.08 22.62 8.39
CA LEU A 96 7.64 22.61 8.20
C LEU A 96 7.04 24.01 8.41
N THR A 97 6.04 24.37 7.61
CA THR A 97 5.23 25.57 7.82
C THR A 97 3.98 25.27 8.62
N PRO A 98 3.28 26.28 9.21
CA PRO A 98 1.97 26.07 9.81
C PRO A 98 0.97 25.42 8.84
N THR A 99 0.91 25.89 7.60
CA THR A 99 0.05 25.29 6.55
C THR A 99 0.43 23.83 6.24
N GLY A 100 1.73 23.52 6.19
CA GLY A 100 2.19 22.14 6.02
C GLY A 100 1.75 21.23 7.15
N ARG A 101 1.73 21.73 8.39
CA ARG A 101 1.21 21.00 9.56
C ARG A 101 -0.30 20.75 9.46
N GLU A 102 -1.07 21.74 9.05
CA GLU A 102 -2.53 21.60 8.86
C GLU A 102 -2.83 20.54 7.79
N VAL A 103 -2.12 20.59 6.66
CA VAL A 103 -2.23 19.58 5.59
C VAL A 103 -1.86 18.18 6.10
N LEU A 104 -0.77 18.04 6.86
CA LEU A 104 -0.37 16.75 7.44
C LEU A 104 -1.50 16.15 8.29
N VAL A 105 -2.07 16.93 9.20
CA VAL A 105 -3.15 16.47 10.11
C VAL A 105 -4.40 16.11 9.31
N GLN A 106 -4.81 16.94 8.36
CA GLN A 106 -5.98 16.70 7.53
C GLN A 106 -5.82 15.42 6.72
N VAL A 107 -4.72 15.27 5.98
CA VAL A 107 -4.51 14.11 5.09
C VAL A 107 -4.39 12.80 5.87
N VAL A 108 -3.74 12.82 7.05
CA VAL A 108 -3.71 11.63 7.93
C VAL A 108 -5.12 11.26 8.38
N GLY A 109 -5.94 12.24 8.76
CA GLY A 109 -7.35 12.01 9.11
C GLY A 109 -8.14 11.38 7.97
N ASP A 110 -8.01 11.92 6.76
CA ASP A 110 -8.70 11.41 5.56
C ASP A 110 -8.28 9.97 5.23
N ILE A 111 -6.98 9.66 5.29
CA ILE A 111 -6.46 8.30 5.05
C ILE A 111 -7.01 7.30 6.07
N LEU A 112 -7.11 7.69 7.34
CA LEU A 112 -7.64 6.82 8.39
C LEU A 112 -9.14 6.62 8.29
N ALA A 113 -9.88 7.63 7.83
CA ALA A 113 -11.33 7.60 7.75
C ALA A 113 -11.86 6.92 6.48
N GLN A 114 -11.15 7.04 5.37
CA GLN A 114 -11.67 6.65 4.06
C GLN A 114 -10.77 5.62 3.37
N PRO A 115 -11.29 4.43 3.00
CA PRO A 115 -10.55 3.48 2.22
C PRO A 115 -10.35 4.03 0.79
N ARG A 116 -9.10 4.09 0.34
CA ARG A 116 -8.79 4.44 -1.05
C ARG A 116 -8.84 3.21 -1.94
N ARG A 117 -9.21 3.43 -3.20
CA ARG A 117 -9.17 2.38 -4.21
C ARG A 117 -7.72 2.07 -4.58
N GLU A 118 -7.33 0.84 -4.32
CA GLU A 118 -6.02 0.31 -4.69
C GLU A 118 -6.16 -0.69 -5.83
N TYR A 119 -5.08 -0.88 -6.60
CA TYR A 119 -5.01 -1.86 -7.69
C TYR A 119 -3.86 -2.84 -7.44
N PRO A 120 -4.01 -3.79 -6.50
CA PRO A 120 -2.95 -4.71 -6.14
C PRO A 120 -2.59 -5.63 -7.31
N HIS A 121 -1.31 -5.75 -7.64
CA HIS A 121 -0.83 -6.67 -8.69
C HIS A 121 -1.29 -8.13 -8.46
N PHE A 122 -1.39 -8.55 -7.20
CA PHE A 122 -1.84 -9.89 -6.88
C PHE A 122 -3.30 -10.11 -7.26
N ALA A 123 -4.17 -9.13 -7.00
CA ALA A 123 -5.57 -9.21 -7.43
C ALA A 123 -5.69 -9.33 -8.96
N ALA A 124 -4.87 -8.59 -9.71
CA ALA A 124 -4.81 -8.73 -11.16
C ALA A 124 -4.35 -10.14 -11.57
N GLY A 125 -3.32 -10.70 -10.90
CA GLY A 125 -2.87 -12.07 -11.12
C GLY A 125 -3.98 -13.10 -10.91
N LEU A 126 -4.81 -12.92 -9.87
CA LEU A 126 -5.96 -13.79 -9.60
C LEU A 126 -7.03 -13.70 -10.69
N MET A 127 -7.29 -12.51 -11.24
CA MET A 127 -8.25 -12.35 -12.34
C MET A 127 -7.86 -13.16 -13.58
N PHE A 128 -6.57 -13.36 -13.82
CA PHE A 128 -6.04 -14.01 -15.00
C PHE A 128 -5.43 -15.40 -14.73
N MET A 129 -5.56 -15.95 -13.51
CA MET A 129 -4.97 -17.24 -13.15
C MET A 129 -5.50 -18.42 -13.98
N HIS A 130 -6.68 -18.29 -14.60
CA HIS A 130 -7.29 -19.29 -15.48
C HIS A 130 -6.49 -19.56 -16.77
N HIS A 131 -5.49 -18.73 -17.10
CA HIS A 131 -4.52 -19.01 -18.17
C HIS A 131 -3.45 -20.06 -17.78
N LEU A 132 -3.36 -20.39 -16.49
CA LEU A 132 -2.46 -21.42 -15.98
C LEU A 132 -3.23 -22.71 -15.76
N THR A 133 -2.52 -23.83 -15.64
CA THR A 133 -3.12 -25.08 -15.17
C THR A 133 -3.41 -25.01 -13.66
N ALA A 134 -4.29 -25.89 -13.17
CA ALA A 134 -4.56 -26.04 -11.73
C ALA A 134 -3.27 -26.30 -10.93
N GLU A 135 -2.42 -27.21 -11.43
CA GLU A 135 -1.14 -27.54 -10.79
C GLU A 135 -0.18 -26.36 -10.76
N GLN A 136 -0.02 -25.63 -11.88
CA GLN A 136 0.81 -24.42 -11.93
C GLN A 136 0.32 -23.37 -10.97
N THR A 137 -0.99 -23.12 -10.93
CA THR A 137 -1.60 -22.12 -10.04
C THR A 137 -1.40 -22.47 -8.57
N SER A 138 -1.69 -23.71 -8.18
CA SER A 138 -1.46 -24.21 -6.82
C SER A 138 0.01 -24.06 -6.43
N GLY A 139 0.95 -24.45 -7.31
CA GLY A 139 2.38 -24.30 -7.10
C GLY A 139 2.81 -22.83 -6.88
N HIS A 140 2.33 -21.91 -7.71
CA HIS A 140 2.62 -20.47 -7.55
C HIS A 140 2.03 -19.88 -6.26
N LEU A 141 0.81 -20.27 -5.89
CA LEU A 141 0.20 -19.84 -4.63
C LEU A 141 0.98 -20.34 -3.41
N ARG A 142 1.47 -21.58 -3.41
CA ARG A 142 2.32 -22.13 -2.33
C ARG A 142 3.66 -21.41 -2.26
N ALA A 143 4.31 -21.12 -3.40
CA ALA A 143 5.53 -20.31 -3.44
C ALA A 143 5.30 -18.91 -2.88
N ARG A 144 4.16 -18.28 -3.21
CA ARG A 144 3.76 -16.99 -2.63
C ARG A 144 3.60 -17.09 -1.11
N ALA A 145 2.92 -18.12 -0.61
CA ALA A 145 2.73 -18.32 0.82
C ALA A 145 4.07 -18.44 1.58
N THR A 146 5.05 -19.13 0.98
CA THR A 146 6.41 -19.24 1.52
C THR A 146 7.10 -17.87 1.57
N ALA A 147 6.99 -17.07 0.51
CA ALA A 147 7.55 -15.72 0.46
C ALA A 147 6.89 -14.77 1.50
N LEU A 148 5.57 -14.90 1.68
CA LEU A 148 4.84 -14.15 2.69
C LEU A 148 5.28 -14.54 4.11
N ALA A 149 5.46 -15.84 4.38
CA ALA A 149 5.94 -16.33 5.67
C ALA A 149 7.34 -15.75 6.02
N ALA A 150 8.25 -15.68 5.05
CA ALA A 150 9.57 -15.09 5.24
C ALA A 150 9.49 -13.59 5.57
N LYS A 151 8.59 -12.84 4.88
CA LYS A 151 8.34 -11.42 5.19
C LYS A 151 7.76 -11.21 6.58
N VAL A 152 6.77 -12.02 6.96
CA VAL A 152 6.19 -12.00 8.31
C VAL A 152 7.25 -12.25 9.36
N ALA A 153 8.09 -13.28 9.20
CA ALA A 153 9.16 -13.59 10.15
C ALA A 153 10.15 -12.43 10.29
N LYS A 154 10.56 -11.80 9.17
CA LYS A 154 11.44 -10.62 9.18
C LYS A 154 10.82 -9.47 9.96
N LEU A 155 9.58 -9.08 9.63
CA LEU A 155 8.91 -7.94 10.27
C LEU A 155 8.60 -8.21 11.75
N SER A 156 8.21 -9.43 12.11
CA SER A 156 7.97 -9.82 13.49
C SER A 156 9.23 -9.72 14.35
N ARG A 157 10.39 -10.12 13.81
CA ARG A 157 11.67 -9.97 14.48
C ARG A 157 12.00 -8.49 14.72
N ILE A 158 11.91 -7.64 13.68
CA ILE A 158 12.13 -6.19 13.80
C ILE A 158 11.19 -5.59 14.84
N ASN A 159 9.89 -5.93 14.79
CA ASN A 159 8.89 -5.44 15.74
C ASN A 159 9.24 -5.83 17.19
N GLN A 160 9.71 -7.05 17.39
CA GLN A 160 10.13 -7.53 18.72
C GLN A 160 11.39 -6.80 19.21
N GLU A 161 12.39 -6.62 18.36
CA GLU A 161 13.62 -5.88 18.68
C GLU A 161 13.29 -4.43 19.10
N LEU A 162 12.43 -3.74 18.33
CA LEU A 162 12.00 -2.37 18.64
C LEU A 162 11.23 -2.28 19.98
N LYS A 163 10.37 -3.27 20.27
CA LYS A 163 9.69 -3.37 21.58
C LYS A 163 10.67 -3.55 22.73
N LEU A 164 11.70 -4.39 22.55
CA LEU A 164 12.74 -4.59 23.55
C LEU A 164 13.59 -3.33 23.80
N HIS A 165 13.76 -2.48 22.78
CA HIS A 165 14.39 -1.16 22.91
C HIS A 165 13.46 -0.09 23.50
N GLY A 166 12.27 -0.45 23.96
CA GLY A 166 11.35 0.45 24.65
C GLY A 166 10.45 1.28 23.77
N LEU A 167 10.35 1.00 22.47
CA LEU A 167 9.38 1.68 21.61
C LEU A 167 7.95 1.37 22.07
N LYS A 168 7.16 2.43 22.22
CA LYS A 168 5.74 2.30 22.58
C LYS A 168 4.94 1.69 21.42
N ARG A 169 3.91 0.93 21.74
CA ARG A 169 3.04 0.26 20.76
C ARG A 169 2.50 1.21 19.68
N LEU A 170 2.19 2.46 20.03
CA LEU A 170 1.71 3.45 19.06
C LEU A 170 2.67 3.66 17.89
N ALA A 171 3.98 3.60 18.13
CA ALA A 171 5.02 3.72 17.10
C ALA A 171 5.29 2.43 16.32
N LEU A 172 4.50 1.37 16.54
CA LEU A 172 4.65 0.05 15.92
C LEU A 172 3.34 -0.45 15.30
N ILE A 173 2.29 0.38 15.33
CA ILE A 173 0.95 -0.05 14.94
C ILE A 173 0.85 -0.33 13.44
N GLU A 174 1.59 0.41 12.61
CA GLU A 174 1.68 0.18 11.17
C GLU A 174 2.35 -1.16 10.86
N MET A 175 3.36 -1.54 11.64
CA MET A 175 4.04 -2.83 11.50
C MET A 175 3.14 -3.98 11.96
N GLU A 176 2.40 -3.81 13.07
CA GLU A 176 1.39 -4.76 13.52
C GLU A 176 0.31 -4.98 12.44
N HIS A 177 -0.18 -3.89 11.83
CA HIS A 177 -1.13 -3.96 10.74
C HIS A 177 -0.55 -4.72 9.53
N LYS A 178 0.65 -4.36 9.08
CA LYS A 178 1.29 -5.01 7.93
C LYS A 178 1.49 -6.52 8.15
N ILE A 179 1.95 -6.93 9.34
CA ILE A 179 2.09 -8.34 9.70
C ILE A 179 0.73 -9.04 9.63
N ALA A 180 -0.31 -8.44 10.21
CA ALA A 180 -1.66 -9.01 10.20
C ALA A 180 -2.21 -9.21 8.78
N MET A 181 -2.01 -8.24 7.88
CA MET A 181 -2.45 -8.33 6.49
C MET A 181 -1.67 -9.38 5.70
N LEU A 182 -0.34 -9.46 5.87
CA LEU A 182 0.48 -10.50 5.23
C LEU A 182 0.09 -11.91 5.71
N GLU A 183 -0.20 -12.09 6.99
CA GLU A 183 -0.69 -13.35 7.55
C GLU A 183 -2.09 -13.73 7.04
N ALA A 184 -2.99 -12.75 6.92
CA ALA A 184 -4.31 -12.97 6.34
C ALA A 184 -4.20 -13.42 4.88
N GLU A 185 -3.38 -12.75 4.08
CA GLU A 185 -3.12 -13.13 2.69
C GLU A 185 -2.49 -14.54 2.61
N ARG A 186 -1.48 -14.83 3.45
CA ARG A 186 -0.83 -16.14 3.50
C ARG A 186 -1.81 -17.26 3.78
N ARG A 187 -2.68 -17.09 4.77
CA ARG A 187 -3.73 -18.09 5.09
C ARG A 187 -4.69 -18.29 3.93
N TRP A 188 -5.09 -17.19 3.29
CA TRP A 188 -6.03 -17.25 2.16
C TRP A 188 -5.41 -17.94 0.95
N VAL A 189 -4.17 -17.64 0.55
CA VAL A 189 -3.54 -18.28 -0.62
C VAL A 189 -3.28 -19.78 -0.39
N LEU A 190 -2.94 -20.19 0.84
CA LEU A 190 -2.81 -21.61 1.17
C LEU A 190 -4.15 -22.35 1.06
N LYS A 191 -5.22 -21.75 1.60
CA LYS A 191 -6.58 -22.30 1.48
C LYS A 191 -6.97 -22.50 0.01
N ILE A 192 -6.75 -21.51 -0.85
CA ILE A 192 -7.08 -21.61 -2.28
C ILE A 192 -6.19 -22.65 -2.98
N ALA A 193 -4.90 -22.70 -2.67
CA ALA A 193 -3.99 -23.71 -3.22
C ALA A 193 -4.43 -25.13 -2.87
N ASP A 194 -4.93 -25.36 -1.65
CA ASP A 194 -5.46 -26.65 -1.20
C ASP A 194 -6.78 -26.97 -1.92
N GLU A 195 -7.71 -26.01 -2.03
CA GLU A 195 -8.98 -26.19 -2.74
C GLU A 195 -8.79 -26.54 -4.22
N ILE A 196 -7.78 -25.94 -4.87
CA ILE A 196 -7.39 -26.30 -6.25
C ILE A 196 -6.82 -27.72 -6.30
N SER A 197 -5.91 -28.06 -5.38
CA SER A 197 -5.24 -29.37 -5.37
C SER A 197 -6.18 -30.52 -5.07
N ASP A 198 -7.17 -30.28 -4.21
CA ASP A 198 -8.18 -31.28 -3.79
C ASP A 198 -9.36 -31.37 -4.76
N GLY A 199 -9.38 -30.54 -5.82
CA GLY A 199 -10.49 -30.50 -6.78
C GLY A 199 -11.79 -29.88 -6.25
N ARG A 200 -11.77 -29.28 -5.04
CA ARG A 200 -12.91 -28.54 -4.48
C ARG A 200 -13.20 -27.24 -5.20
N LEU A 201 -12.17 -26.61 -5.77
CA LEU A 201 -12.31 -25.51 -6.70
C LEU A 201 -12.23 -26.08 -8.12
N GLU A 202 -13.38 -26.11 -8.82
CA GLU A 202 -13.43 -26.55 -10.21
C GLU A 202 -12.55 -25.64 -11.07
N TRP A 203 -11.62 -26.26 -11.81
CA TRP A 203 -10.68 -25.53 -12.66
C TRP A 203 -11.15 -25.57 -14.10
N SER A 204 -11.46 -24.39 -14.65
CA SER A 204 -11.82 -24.26 -16.06
C SER A 204 -10.92 -23.20 -16.74
N THR A 205 -10.19 -23.61 -17.75
CA THR A 205 -9.46 -22.68 -18.65
C THR A 205 -10.40 -21.91 -19.59
N GLY A 206 -11.69 -22.24 -19.57
CA GLY A 206 -12.73 -21.65 -20.41
C GLY A 206 -13.62 -20.59 -19.74
N MET A 207 -13.27 -20.10 -18.55
CA MET A 207 -14.11 -19.23 -17.70
C MET A 207 -14.70 -18.01 -18.42
N VAL A 208 -13.97 -17.40 -19.37
CA VAL A 208 -14.46 -16.29 -20.18
C VAL A 208 -15.61 -16.72 -21.11
N ARG A 209 -15.53 -17.95 -21.66
CA ARG A 209 -16.60 -18.51 -22.50
C ARG A 209 -17.85 -18.82 -21.71
N ASP A 210 -17.71 -19.26 -20.46
CA ASP A 210 -18.83 -19.56 -19.56
C ASP A 210 -19.61 -18.29 -19.19
N LEU A 211 -18.93 -17.17 -18.97
CA LEU A 211 -19.58 -15.86 -18.72
C LEU A 211 -20.34 -15.36 -19.96
N GLU A 212 -19.83 -15.55 -21.17
CA GLU A 212 -20.54 -15.23 -22.40
C GLU A 212 -21.74 -16.16 -22.62
N GLY A 213 -21.60 -17.43 -22.31
CA GLY A 213 -22.71 -18.42 -22.34
C GLY A 213 -23.81 -18.07 -21.35
N LEU A 214 -23.48 -17.60 -20.15
CA LEU A 214 -24.44 -17.12 -19.16
C LEU A 214 -25.16 -15.84 -19.64
N ARG A 215 -24.44 -14.89 -20.23
CA ARG A 215 -25.05 -13.68 -20.82
C ARG A 215 -26.02 -14.00 -21.94
N ARG A 216 -25.70 -14.94 -22.84
CA ARG A 216 -26.59 -15.39 -23.92
C ARG A 216 -27.87 -16.07 -23.39
N ARG A 217 -27.77 -16.86 -22.32
CA ARG A 217 -28.94 -17.50 -21.69
C ARG A 217 -29.88 -16.53 -21.00
N HIS A 218 -29.37 -15.41 -20.48
CA HIS A 218 -30.16 -14.38 -19.79
C HIS A 218 -30.62 -13.24 -20.72
N GLY A 219 -29.98 -13.06 -21.89
CA GLY A 219 -30.37 -12.07 -22.90
C GLY A 219 -31.49 -12.51 -23.82
N SER A 220 -31.87 -13.78 -23.83
CA SER A 220 -32.99 -14.32 -24.71
C SER A 220 -34.34 -14.39 -23.99
N SER A 221 -34.48 -13.83 -22.79
CA SER A 221 -35.77 -13.82 -22.05
C SER A 221 -36.46 -12.47 -22.02
N THR A 222 -36.17 -11.59 -22.99
CA THR A 222 -36.90 -10.33 -23.18
C THR A 222 -37.48 -10.29 -24.56
N HIS A 223 -38.64 -10.94 -24.73
CA HIS A 223 -39.66 -10.65 -25.75
C HIS A 223 -41.03 -10.78 -25.11
#